data_31a2ef9dbc8e858f9593d6179cc14c48
#
_entry.id   31a2ef9dbc8e858f9593d6179cc14c48
#
_cell.length_a   1.000
_cell.length_b   1.000
_cell.length_c   1.000
_cell.angle_alpha   90.00
_cell.angle_beta   90.00
_cell.angle_gamma   90.00
#
_symmetry.space_group_name_H-M   'P 1'
#
loop_
_entity.id
_entity.type
_entity.pdbx_description
1 polymer ?
#
loop_
_entity_poly.entity_id
_entity_poly.type
_entity_poly.pdbx_seq_one_letter_code
_entity_poly.pdbx_strand_id
1 'polypeptide(L)'
;MKAIVKWGLVIVMALGLIACSKSGEKASSKTDAANGGASGAENGSATDLNIMMWGDYISENLVSEFEKANNVKINFTYMSDNADAVNKLTAGGGNEFDLILTCDAYMEALIKGGYVEKLDLSKLPNSKNLNTTYWHAGIKDYCIPYLMNYVYVVYDTKRCPIEITCYNDLVKPEMKGQLGSIDGARNLFPVALVALGYDPNSRDEKEIAEAYEWLKKFNENTVAYGNTQENIISGMISAMLTYDGNAAWAMEQLAKKGENTLKIAEFKKDPVQLGMDLYVIPTGAKHQDMAYKFLDYILDADVMAKNLDEFPYSCPNDAAIEKASETYRNGPAFDFDYKDRIFFQEDVGEAIKIYDSYFQKLKAGQ
;
A
#
# COMPACT_ATOMS: atom_id res chain seq x y z
N MET A 1 12.04 -52.77 -12.32
CA MET A 1 10.63 -53.04 -12.61
C MET A 1 9.88 -51.73 -12.42
N LYS A 2 9.66 -51.02 -13.50
CA LYS A 2 8.40 -50.65 -14.20
C LYS A 2 7.28 -50.24 -13.23
N ALA A 3 6.70 -49.03 -13.24
CA ALA A 3 5.91 -48.51 -14.35
C ALA A 3 5.85 -46.97 -14.35
N ILE A 4 5.91 -46.44 -15.55
CA ILE A 4 5.61 -45.08 -16.01
C ILE A 4 4.10 -45.00 -16.23
N VAL A 5 3.42 -43.96 -15.73
CA VAL A 5 2.09 -43.60 -16.20
C VAL A 5 2.14 -42.18 -16.78
N LYS A 6 2.07 -42.12 -18.10
CA LYS A 6 1.76 -40.91 -18.91
C LYS A 6 0.24 -40.71 -18.91
N TRP A 7 -0.24 -39.50 -18.71
CA TRP A 7 -1.58 -39.09 -19.15
C TRP A 7 -1.47 -37.84 -20.02
N GLY A 8 -2.12 -38.00 -21.16
CA GLY A 8 -2.02 -37.12 -22.30
C GLY A 8 -3.06 -36.00 -22.26
N LEU A 9 -2.69 -35.02 -22.99
CA LEU A 9 -3.44 -33.83 -23.40
C LEU A 9 -4.64 -34.22 -24.28
N VAL A 10 -5.83 -33.70 -23.99
CA VAL A 10 -6.96 -33.66 -24.93
C VAL A 10 -7.41 -32.22 -25.10
N ILE A 11 -7.08 -31.69 -26.29
CA ILE A 11 -7.61 -30.43 -26.83
C ILE A 11 -8.92 -30.77 -27.53
N VAL A 12 -10.00 -30.12 -27.17
CA VAL A 12 -11.24 -30.12 -27.99
C VAL A 12 -11.51 -28.69 -28.43
N MET A 13 -11.25 -28.43 -29.72
CA MET A 13 -11.81 -27.29 -30.47
C MET A 13 -13.25 -27.62 -30.88
N ALA A 14 -14.16 -26.71 -30.66
CA ALA A 14 -15.45 -26.70 -31.33
C ALA A 14 -15.68 -25.30 -31.93
N LEU A 15 -15.56 -25.23 -33.24
CA LEU A 15 -16.10 -24.15 -34.07
C LEU A 15 -17.58 -24.39 -34.30
N GLY A 16 -18.39 -23.35 -34.30
CA GLY A 16 -19.79 -23.40 -34.64
C GLY A 16 -20.40 -22.07 -34.95
N LEU A 17 -20.55 -21.83 -36.17
CA LEU A 17 -21.06 -20.85 -37.13
C LEU A 17 -22.36 -20.11 -36.71
N ILE A 18 -22.35 -18.87 -37.16
CA ILE A 18 -23.33 -17.85 -37.50
C ILE A 18 -24.68 -18.35 -38.04
N ALA A 19 -25.76 -17.72 -37.59
CA ALA A 19 -26.94 -17.47 -38.44
C ALA A 19 -27.69 -16.21 -38.01
N CYS A 20 -27.75 -15.24 -38.96
CA CYS A 20 -28.66 -14.09 -38.94
C CYS A 20 -30.09 -14.52 -39.31
N SER A 21 -31.11 -13.91 -38.72
CA SER A 21 -32.34 -13.60 -39.44
C SER A 21 -33.07 -12.39 -38.86
N LYS A 22 -33.49 -11.52 -39.79
CA LYS A 22 -34.32 -10.31 -39.64
C LYS A 22 -35.80 -10.64 -39.70
N SER A 23 -36.58 -9.74 -39.13
CA SER A 23 -37.93 -9.20 -39.46
C SER A 23 -38.78 -9.18 -38.19
N GLY A 24 -39.42 -8.12 -37.71
CA GLY A 24 -40.20 -7.10 -38.44
C GLY A 24 -41.63 -7.23 -37.97
N GLU A 25 -42.15 -6.33 -37.22
CA GLU A 25 -43.36 -5.55 -37.44
C GLU A 25 -44.11 -5.11 -36.16
N LYS A 26 -44.70 -3.96 -36.30
CA LYS A 26 -45.47 -3.15 -35.34
C LYS A 26 -46.85 -3.73 -35.01
N ALA A 27 -47.37 -3.45 -33.82
CA ALA A 27 -48.75 -2.96 -33.68
C ALA A 27 -48.99 -2.30 -32.32
N SER A 28 -49.68 -1.19 -32.40
CA SER A 28 -50.15 -0.24 -31.40
C SER A 28 -51.50 -0.68 -30.83
N SER A 29 -51.79 -0.35 -29.52
CA SER A 29 -53.02 0.31 -29.08
C SER A 29 -53.10 0.47 -27.57
N LYS A 30 -53.22 1.63 -27.14
CA LYS A 30 -54.04 2.52 -26.32
C LYS A 30 -54.85 1.94 -25.16
N THR A 31 -54.59 2.68 -24.04
CA THR A 31 -55.49 3.19 -22.96
C THR A 31 -56.19 2.20 -22.02
N ASP A 32 -55.99 2.35 -20.71
CA ASP A 32 -56.81 3.19 -19.86
C ASP A 32 -56.21 3.34 -18.42
N ALA A 33 -56.49 4.49 -17.84
CA ALA A 33 -56.03 4.89 -16.53
C ALA A 33 -56.89 4.28 -15.42
N ALA A 34 -56.27 3.88 -14.32
CA ALA A 34 -56.93 3.90 -13.01
C ALA A 34 -55.89 4.12 -11.88
N ASN A 35 -56.20 5.13 -11.13
CA ASN A 35 -55.58 5.71 -9.96
C ASN A 35 -55.49 4.70 -8.79
N GLY A 36 -54.33 4.66 -8.09
CA GLY A 36 -54.17 3.92 -6.85
C GLY A 36 -52.80 4.17 -6.24
N GLY A 37 -52.69 5.16 -5.38
CA GLY A 37 -51.45 5.48 -4.67
C GLY A 37 -50.96 4.33 -3.79
N ALA A 38 -49.75 3.95 -4.04
CA ALA A 38 -48.92 3.25 -3.07
C ALA A 38 -47.54 3.89 -3.18
N SER A 39 -47.08 4.46 -2.07
CA SER A 39 -45.70 4.92 -1.92
C SER A 39 -44.79 3.73 -2.08
N GLY A 40 -44.34 3.48 -3.30
CA GLY A 40 -43.24 2.57 -3.59
C GLY A 40 -41.96 3.25 -3.09
N ALA A 41 -41.33 2.65 -2.08
CA ALA A 41 -39.92 2.91 -1.86
C ALA A 41 -39.22 2.62 -3.19
N GLU A 42 -38.66 3.64 -3.81
CA GLU A 42 -37.72 3.49 -4.93
C GLU A 42 -36.56 2.64 -4.37
N ASN A 43 -36.50 1.39 -4.78
CA ASN A 43 -35.26 0.63 -4.78
C ASN A 43 -34.35 1.32 -5.78
N GLY A 44 -33.75 2.44 -5.39
CA GLY A 44 -32.68 3.07 -6.10
C GLY A 44 -31.57 2.04 -6.27
N SER A 45 -31.14 1.81 -7.49
CA SER A 45 -29.90 1.09 -7.77
C SER A 45 -28.82 1.62 -6.83
N ALA A 46 -28.09 0.72 -6.15
CA ALA A 46 -26.97 1.14 -5.32
C ALA A 46 -26.00 1.98 -6.15
N THR A 47 -25.52 3.07 -5.58
CA THR A 47 -24.50 3.89 -6.22
C THR A 47 -23.18 3.13 -6.14
N ASP A 48 -22.42 3.06 -7.25
CA ASP A 48 -21.07 2.51 -7.21
C ASP A 48 -20.09 3.52 -6.62
N LEU A 49 -19.13 3.05 -5.83
CA LEU A 49 -17.96 3.80 -5.41
C LEU A 49 -16.70 3.04 -5.84
N ASN A 50 -15.94 3.60 -6.76
CA ASN A 50 -14.78 2.94 -7.34
C ASN A 50 -13.50 3.42 -6.65
N ILE A 51 -12.79 2.52 -5.99
CA ILE A 51 -11.60 2.81 -5.20
C ILE A 51 -10.41 2.02 -5.74
N MET A 52 -9.29 2.70 -6.03
CA MET A 52 -8.01 2.06 -6.30
C MET A 52 -7.12 2.12 -5.05
N MET A 53 -6.63 0.97 -4.59
CA MET A 53 -5.81 0.86 -3.39
C MET A 53 -5.00 -0.44 -3.33
N TRP A 54 -4.23 -0.63 -2.26
CA TRP A 54 -3.59 -1.91 -1.96
C TRP A 54 -4.60 -2.99 -1.57
N GLY A 55 -4.30 -4.26 -1.87
CA GLY A 55 -4.99 -5.40 -1.28
C GLY A 55 -4.61 -5.58 0.20
N ASP A 56 -5.46 -6.26 0.96
CA ASP A 56 -5.21 -6.55 2.39
C ASP A 56 -4.85 -5.31 3.21
N TYR A 57 -5.66 -4.25 3.10
CA TYR A 57 -5.37 -2.94 3.67
C TYR A 57 -6.59 -2.29 4.36
N ILE A 58 -7.77 -2.85 4.17
CA ILE A 58 -9.02 -2.46 4.82
C ILE A 58 -9.85 -3.69 5.17
N SER A 59 -10.45 -3.69 6.35
CA SER A 59 -11.32 -4.78 6.82
C SER A 59 -12.57 -4.94 5.96
N GLU A 60 -12.83 -6.16 5.47
CA GLU A 60 -14.03 -6.49 4.70
C GLU A 60 -15.32 -6.23 5.51
N ASN A 61 -15.26 -6.39 6.83
CA ASN A 61 -16.39 -6.09 7.71
C ASN A 61 -16.72 -4.59 7.69
N LEU A 62 -15.72 -3.72 7.76
CA LEU A 62 -15.89 -2.26 7.70
C LEU A 62 -16.44 -1.82 6.34
N VAL A 63 -15.95 -2.42 5.26
CA VAL A 63 -16.48 -2.21 3.91
C VAL A 63 -17.96 -2.57 3.85
N SER A 64 -18.33 -3.77 4.33
CA SER A 64 -19.71 -4.23 4.37
C SER A 64 -20.63 -3.35 5.25
N GLU A 65 -20.13 -2.86 6.38
CA GLU A 65 -20.85 -1.92 7.26
C GLU A 65 -21.15 -0.62 6.51
N PHE A 66 -20.14 -0.06 5.81
CA PHE A 66 -20.31 1.17 5.04
C PHE A 66 -21.27 0.99 3.85
N GLU A 67 -21.13 -0.08 3.07
CA GLU A 67 -22.00 -0.40 1.93
C GLU A 67 -23.48 -0.44 2.36
N LYS A 68 -23.76 -1.18 3.44
CA LYS A 68 -25.13 -1.32 3.98
C LYS A 68 -25.70 0.00 4.49
N ALA A 69 -24.89 0.79 5.21
CA ALA A 69 -25.33 2.05 5.79
C ALA A 69 -25.64 3.12 4.75
N ASN A 70 -24.97 3.08 3.59
CA ASN A 70 -25.08 4.11 2.56
C ASN A 70 -25.78 3.65 1.27
N ASN A 71 -26.24 2.39 1.19
CA ASN A 71 -26.78 1.79 -0.02
C ASN A 71 -25.85 2.00 -1.23
N VAL A 72 -24.58 1.70 -1.05
CA VAL A 72 -23.51 1.83 -2.03
C VAL A 72 -22.84 0.49 -2.26
N LYS A 73 -22.29 0.27 -3.46
CA LYS A 73 -21.40 -0.84 -3.75
C LYS A 73 -19.99 -0.31 -3.95
N ILE A 74 -19.02 -0.82 -3.18
CA ILE A 74 -17.62 -0.47 -3.34
C ILE A 74 -16.96 -1.46 -4.30
N ASN A 75 -16.34 -0.94 -5.36
CA ASN A 75 -15.58 -1.70 -6.32
C ASN A 75 -14.10 -1.38 -6.15
N PHE A 76 -13.33 -2.35 -5.67
CA PHE A 76 -11.89 -2.19 -5.50
C PHE A 76 -11.13 -2.59 -6.77
N THR A 77 -10.15 -1.76 -7.13
CA THR A 77 -9.08 -2.11 -8.06
C THR A 77 -7.79 -2.13 -7.27
N TYR A 78 -7.20 -3.31 -7.14
CA TYR A 78 -5.96 -3.45 -6.38
C TYR A 78 -4.76 -3.10 -7.25
N MET A 79 -3.88 -2.25 -6.73
CA MET A 79 -2.62 -1.89 -7.35
C MET A 79 -1.49 -2.78 -6.85
N SER A 80 -0.47 -2.97 -7.68
CA SER A 80 0.75 -3.70 -7.34
C SER A 80 1.94 -2.78 -7.07
N ASP A 81 1.84 -1.51 -7.49
CA ASP A 81 2.85 -0.48 -7.33
C ASP A 81 2.16 0.89 -7.23
N ASN A 82 2.76 1.86 -6.53
CA ASN A 82 2.29 3.24 -6.51
C ASN A 82 2.30 3.91 -7.89
N ALA A 83 3.20 3.49 -8.79
CA ALA A 83 3.21 3.95 -10.16
C ALA A 83 1.91 3.60 -10.92
N ASP A 84 1.20 2.53 -10.56
CA ASP A 84 -0.10 2.18 -11.16
C ASP A 84 -1.11 3.30 -10.94
N ALA A 85 -1.21 3.83 -9.72
CA ALA A 85 -2.10 4.95 -9.37
C ALA A 85 -1.75 6.21 -10.15
N VAL A 86 -0.46 6.56 -10.19
CA VAL A 86 0.04 7.75 -10.92
C VAL A 86 -0.22 7.61 -12.42
N ASN A 87 0.07 6.45 -13.01
CA ASN A 87 -0.16 6.19 -14.43
C ASN A 87 -1.64 6.26 -14.78
N LYS A 88 -2.53 5.73 -13.94
CA LYS A 88 -3.98 5.84 -14.14
C LYS A 88 -4.44 7.30 -14.15
N LEU A 89 -4.03 8.09 -13.17
CA LEU A 89 -4.37 9.50 -13.08
C LEU A 89 -3.85 10.31 -14.26
N THR A 90 -2.57 10.16 -14.61
CA THR A 90 -1.91 10.94 -15.66
C THR A 90 -2.32 10.53 -17.07
N ALA A 91 -2.71 9.29 -17.30
CA ALA A 91 -3.23 8.80 -18.58
C ALA A 91 -4.71 9.20 -18.84
N GLY A 92 -5.33 9.98 -17.95
CA GLY A 92 -6.74 10.41 -18.10
C GLY A 92 -7.75 9.43 -17.51
N GLY A 93 -7.30 8.41 -16.76
CA GLY A 93 -8.16 7.44 -16.07
C GLY A 93 -8.79 7.95 -14.77
N GLY A 94 -8.64 9.24 -14.43
CA GLY A 94 -9.22 9.84 -13.22
C GLY A 94 -10.75 9.71 -13.11
N ASN A 95 -11.46 9.59 -14.22
CA ASN A 95 -12.92 9.39 -14.27
C ASN A 95 -13.37 7.93 -14.05
N GLU A 96 -12.44 6.99 -13.93
CA GLU A 96 -12.73 5.58 -13.62
C GLU A 96 -12.87 5.35 -12.13
N PHE A 97 -12.28 6.22 -11.32
CA PHE A 97 -12.21 6.11 -9.86
C PHE A 97 -12.80 7.32 -9.15
N ASP A 98 -13.34 7.08 -7.97
CA ASP A 98 -13.83 8.12 -7.06
C ASP A 98 -12.81 8.42 -5.95
N LEU A 99 -12.00 7.41 -5.61
CA LEU A 99 -10.87 7.52 -4.70
C LEU A 99 -9.68 6.72 -5.23
N ILE A 100 -8.50 7.26 -5.07
CA ILE A 100 -7.24 6.57 -5.34
C ILE A 100 -6.34 6.72 -4.12
N LEU A 101 -5.76 5.61 -3.68
CA LEU A 101 -4.67 5.61 -2.71
C LEU A 101 -3.36 5.81 -3.46
N THR A 102 -2.52 6.71 -2.98
CA THR A 102 -1.17 6.97 -3.49
C THR A 102 -0.25 7.27 -2.32
N CYS A 103 1.01 7.58 -2.56
CA CYS A 103 1.92 7.95 -1.49
C CYS A 103 2.42 9.39 -1.62
N ASP A 104 3.01 9.89 -0.55
CA ASP A 104 3.56 11.24 -0.42
C ASP A 104 4.54 11.63 -1.52
N ALA A 105 5.37 10.69 -1.99
CA ALA A 105 6.36 10.90 -3.03
C ALA A 105 5.81 11.44 -4.37
N TYR A 106 4.53 11.19 -4.67
CA TYR A 106 3.90 11.59 -5.94
C TYR A 106 2.98 12.80 -5.83
N MET A 107 2.66 13.24 -4.61
CA MET A 107 1.64 14.27 -4.38
C MET A 107 1.97 15.59 -5.07
N GLU A 108 3.22 16.03 -5.04
CA GLU A 108 3.62 17.29 -5.66
C GLU A 108 3.37 17.28 -7.17
N ALA A 109 3.74 16.19 -7.85
CA ALA A 109 3.52 16.02 -9.28
C ALA A 109 2.02 15.95 -9.63
N LEU A 110 1.23 15.23 -8.83
CA LEU A 110 -0.21 15.11 -9.03
C LEU A 110 -0.94 16.44 -8.85
N ILE A 111 -0.57 17.23 -7.85
CA ILE A 111 -1.12 18.58 -7.61
C ILE A 111 -0.76 19.53 -8.74
N LYS A 112 0.53 19.59 -9.12
CA LYS A 112 1.00 20.45 -10.22
C LYS A 112 0.36 20.11 -11.57
N GLY A 113 0.11 18.83 -11.80
CA GLY A 113 -0.55 18.34 -13.01
C GLY A 113 -2.07 18.55 -13.04
N GLY A 114 -2.68 18.96 -11.93
CA GLY A 114 -4.13 19.16 -11.84
C GLY A 114 -4.92 17.85 -11.88
N TYR A 115 -4.34 16.75 -11.44
CA TYR A 115 -4.97 15.42 -11.49
C TYR A 115 -5.83 15.11 -10.27
N VAL A 116 -5.69 15.87 -9.19
CA VAL A 116 -6.38 15.65 -7.92
C VAL A 116 -7.14 16.90 -7.49
N GLU A 117 -8.32 16.69 -6.90
CA GLU A 117 -9.19 17.76 -6.40
C GLU A 117 -8.63 18.39 -5.13
N LYS A 118 -8.89 19.70 -4.98
CA LYS A 118 -8.73 20.34 -3.69
C LYS A 118 -9.88 19.94 -2.77
N LEU A 119 -9.56 19.43 -1.59
CA LEU A 119 -10.55 18.89 -0.67
C LEU A 119 -11.29 19.99 0.12
N ASP A 120 -12.58 19.79 0.31
CA ASP A 120 -13.40 20.53 1.26
C ASP A 120 -13.37 19.82 2.63
N LEU A 121 -12.45 20.22 3.49
CA LEU A 121 -12.29 19.62 4.82
C LEU A 121 -13.51 19.82 5.73
N SER A 122 -14.43 20.75 5.41
CA SER A 122 -15.68 20.89 6.16
C SER A 122 -16.61 19.69 6.02
N LYS A 123 -16.43 18.90 4.95
CA LYS A 123 -17.14 17.63 4.72
C LYS A 123 -16.52 16.44 5.47
N LEU A 124 -15.39 16.64 6.16
CA LEU A 124 -14.60 15.62 6.84
C LEU A 124 -14.43 15.96 8.34
N PRO A 125 -15.50 15.97 9.13
CA PRO A 125 -15.43 16.33 10.55
C PRO A 125 -14.49 15.43 11.37
N ASN A 126 -14.26 14.17 10.94
CA ASN A 126 -13.34 13.24 11.57
C ASN A 126 -11.86 13.49 11.21
N SER A 127 -11.56 14.41 10.26
CA SER A 127 -10.17 14.81 9.96
C SER A 127 -9.45 15.46 11.16
N LYS A 128 -10.18 15.94 12.15
CA LYS A 128 -9.65 16.41 13.45
C LYS A 128 -8.87 15.35 14.24
N ASN A 129 -9.09 14.06 13.93
CA ASN A 129 -8.43 12.94 14.57
C ASN A 129 -7.00 12.70 14.01
N LEU A 130 -6.68 13.34 12.86
CA LEU A 130 -5.38 13.18 12.22
C LEU A 130 -4.30 14.02 12.92
N ASN A 131 -3.15 13.41 13.11
CA ASN A 131 -1.95 14.08 13.60
C ASN A 131 -1.37 14.97 12.50
N THR A 132 -1.39 16.28 12.72
CA THR A 132 -0.96 17.28 11.75
C THR A 132 0.57 17.32 11.55
N THR A 133 1.36 16.67 12.43
CA THR A 133 2.81 16.58 12.29
C THR A 133 3.21 15.88 10.99
N TYR A 134 2.46 14.88 10.60
CA TYR A 134 2.74 14.09 9.39
C TYR A 134 1.97 14.61 8.17
N TRP A 135 0.91 15.37 8.37
CA TRP A 135 0.06 15.91 7.31
C TRP A 135 0.49 17.34 6.96
N HIS A 136 1.57 17.49 6.21
CA HIS A 136 2.24 18.77 6.00
C HIS A 136 1.50 19.73 5.05
N ALA A 137 1.76 21.03 5.21
CA ALA A 137 1.01 22.11 4.58
C ALA A 137 0.99 22.10 3.03
N GLY A 138 1.99 21.51 2.38
CA GLY A 138 2.08 21.47 0.91
C GLY A 138 1.06 20.55 0.25
N ILE A 139 0.58 19.52 0.95
CA ILE A 139 -0.31 18.49 0.40
C ILE A 139 -1.65 18.38 1.10
N LYS A 140 -1.79 18.89 2.33
CA LYS A 140 -2.94 18.66 3.19
C LYS A 140 -4.30 19.07 2.61
N ASP A 141 -4.31 20.01 1.68
CA ASP A 141 -5.55 20.47 1.02
C ASP A 141 -5.99 19.53 -0.12
N TYR A 142 -5.22 18.49 -0.45
CA TYR A 142 -5.45 17.64 -1.61
C TYR A 142 -5.52 16.14 -1.28
N CYS A 143 -5.21 15.76 -0.06
CA CYS A 143 -5.19 14.34 0.32
C CYS A 143 -5.61 14.13 1.76
N ILE A 144 -5.99 12.88 2.07
CA ILE A 144 -6.27 12.41 3.42
C ILE A 144 -5.29 11.29 3.75
N PRO A 145 -4.42 11.47 4.76
CA PRO A 145 -3.58 10.39 5.28
C PRO A 145 -4.44 9.23 5.79
N TYR A 146 -4.07 8.02 5.37
CA TYR A 146 -4.79 6.80 5.74
C TYR A 146 -3.97 5.95 6.71
N LEU A 147 -2.88 5.38 6.23
CA LEU A 147 -1.91 4.64 7.03
C LEU A 147 -0.51 5.18 6.77
N MET A 148 0.37 4.92 7.70
CA MET A 148 1.81 5.20 7.58
C MET A 148 2.55 3.87 7.66
N ASN A 149 3.77 3.86 7.13
CA ASN A 149 4.63 2.70 7.21
C ASN A 149 6.09 3.10 7.41
N TYR A 150 6.69 2.59 8.47
CA TYR A 150 8.13 2.64 8.63
C TYR A 150 8.78 1.53 7.82
N VAL A 151 9.91 1.84 7.21
CA VAL A 151 10.80 0.85 6.58
C VAL A 151 12.00 0.67 7.48
N TYR A 152 12.11 -0.49 8.11
CA TYR A 152 13.21 -0.80 9.02
C TYR A 152 13.65 -2.27 8.90
N VAL A 153 14.68 -2.62 9.63
CA VAL A 153 15.19 -3.99 9.66
C VAL A 153 14.65 -4.72 10.89
N VAL A 154 14.11 -5.92 10.66
CA VAL A 154 13.76 -6.88 11.71
C VAL A 154 14.66 -8.09 11.58
N TYR A 155 15.17 -8.62 12.70
CA TYR A 155 16.00 -9.80 12.71
C TYR A 155 15.69 -10.75 13.86
N ASP A 156 15.95 -12.02 13.63
CA ASP A 156 15.81 -13.06 14.65
C ASP A 156 17.07 -13.12 15.51
N THR A 157 16.96 -12.75 16.78
CA THR A 157 18.09 -12.66 17.71
C THR A 157 18.80 -13.98 18.00
N LYS A 158 18.17 -15.12 17.68
CA LYS A 158 18.75 -16.46 17.85
C LYS A 158 19.39 -17.00 16.58
N ARG A 159 18.86 -16.62 15.39
CA ARG A 159 19.29 -17.17 14.10
C ARG A 159 20.18 -16.23 13.31
N CYS A 160 20.02 -14.92 13.48
CA CYS A 160 20.83 -13.94 12.78
C CYS A 160 22.30 -14.06 13.22
N PRO A 161 23.26 -14.15 12.30
CA PRO A 161 24.66 -14.38 12.64
C PRO A 161 25.32 -13.19 13.33
N ILE A 162 24.75 -11.99 13.21
CA ILE A 162 25.26 -10.76 13.82
C ILE A 162 24.11 -9.93 14.39
N GLU A 163 24.41 -9.09 15.37
CA GLU A 163 23.51 -8.01 15.76
C GLU A 163 23.50 -6.93 14.67
N ILE A 164 22.31 -6.47 14.29
CA ILE A 164 22.14 -5.44 13.26
C ILE A 164 21.92 -4.09 13.96
N THR A 165 22.83 -3.14 13.72
CA THR A 165 22.87 -1.82 14.38
C THR A 165 22.91 -0.64 13.40
N CYS A 166 23.07 -0.93 12.10
CA CYS A 166 23.07 0.04 11.01
C CYS A 166 22.80 -0.67 9.68
N TYR A 167 22.46 0.09 8.63
CA TYR A 167 22.24 -0.50 7.30
C TYR A 167 23.49 -1.19 6.73
N ASN A 168 24.69 -0.71 7.06
CA ASN A 168 25.92 -1.34 6.59
C ASN A 168 26.15 -2.77 7.12
N ASP A 169 25.46 -3.17 8.19
CA ASP A 169 25.49 -4.56 8.65
C ASP A 169 24.86 -5.52 7.65
N LEU A 170 23.90 -5.07 6.85
CA LEU A 170 23.19 -5.88 5.85
C LEU A 170 24.07 -6.34 4.68
N VAL A 171 25.17 -5.64 4.42
CA VAL A 171 26.11 -5.97 3.33
C VAL A 171 27.36 -6.73 3.80
N LYS A 172 27.41 -7.10 5.07
CA LYS A 172 28.50 -7.92 5.60
C LYS A 172 28.45 -9.34 5.05
N PRO A 173 29.61 -9.98 4.84
CA PRO A 173 29.66 -11.36 4.31
C PRO A 173 28.89 -12.39 5.15
N GLU A 174 28.80 -12.16 6.47
CA GLU A 174 28.07 -13.03 7.41
C GLU A 174 26.56 -13.08 7.12
N MET A 175 26.04 -12.06 6.44
CA MET A 175 24.61 -11.97 6.09
C MET A 175 24.28 -12.71 4.79
N LYS A 176 25.23 -13.36 4.15
CA LYS A 176 24.99 -14.07 2.87
C LYS A 176 23.89 -15.11 3.00
N GLY A 177 22.84 -14.95 2.20
CA GLY A 177 21.68 -15.85 2.22
C GLY A 177 20.76 -15.70 3.43
N GLN A 178 20.90 -14.62 4.20
CA GLN A 178 20.15 -14.39 5.45
C GLN A 178 19.03 -13.37 5.30
N LEU A 179 18.99 -12.61 4.18
CA LEU A 179 18.11 -11.46 4.04
C LEU A 179 16.87 -11.75 3.19
N GLY A 180 15.73 -11.20 3.65
CA GLY A 180 14.59 -10.85 2.83
C GLY A 180 14.46 -9.33 2.72
N SER A 181 13.81 -8.82 1.69
CA SER A 181 13.69 -7.38 1.48
C SER A 181 12.39 -7.00 0.78
N ILE A 182 11.88 -5.82 1.07
CA ILE A 182 10.95 -5.12 0.19
C ILE A 182 11.58 -4.94 -1.18
N ASP A 183 10.76 -4.68 -2.20
CA ASP A 183 11.21 -4.48 -3.58
C ASP A 183 10.98 -3.03 -4.03
N GLY A 184 11.60 -2.64 -5.15
CA GLY A 184 11.41 -1.33 -5.76
C GLY A 184 12.60 -0.38 -5.61
N ALA A 185 12.88 0.38 -6.67
CA ALA A 185 14.00 1.31 -6.73
C ALA A 185 13.92 2.35 -5.61
N ARG A 186 12.77 3.00 -5.45
CA ARG A 186 12.56 4.04 -4.44
C ARG A 186 12.48 3.52 -3.01
N ASN A 187 12.40 2.21 -2.80
CA ASN A 187 12.49 1.61 -1.48
C ASN A 187 13.94 1.23 -1.11
N LEU A 188 14.74 0.79 -2.07
CA LEU A 188 16.08 0.24 -1.80
C LEU A 188 17.19 1.30 -1.89
N PHE A 189 17.13 2.21 -2.89
CA PHE A 189 18.16 3.22 -3.04
C PHE A 189 18.26 4.20 -1.86
N PRO A 190 17.15 4.69 -1.26
CA PRO A 190 17.24 5.50 -0.06
C PRO A 190 17.98 4.83 1.09
N VAL A 191 17.79 3.53 1.29
CA VAL A 191 18.50 2.73 2.30
C VAL A 191 20.00 2.71 2.02
N ALA A 192 20.39 2.50 0.76
CA ALA A 192 21.80 2.48 0.36
C ALA A 192 22.45 3.87 0.47
N LEU A 193 21.73 4.92 0.08
CA LEU A 193 22.20 6.32 0.20
C LEU A 193 22.43 6.68 1.67
N VAL A 194 21.49 6.37 2.54
CA VAL A 194 21.63 6.56 4.00
C VAL A 194 22.81 5.76 4.54
N ALA A 195 22.99 4.51 4.14
CA ALA A 195 24.11 3.67 4.55
C ALA A 195 25.47 4.26 4.18
N LEU A 196 25.52 5.05 3.08
CA LEU A 196 26.71 5.74 2.59
C LEU A 196 26.85 7.16 3.17
N GLY A 197 25.86 7.65 3.92
CA GLY A 197 25.86 8.99 4.51
C GLY A 197 25.39 10.09 3.56
N TYR A 198 24.69 9.73 2.49
CA TYR A 198 24.11 10.65 1.51
C TYR A 198 22.66 10.99 1.85
N ASP A 199 22.13 11.99 1.16
CA ASP A 199 20.71 12.33 1.20
C ASP A 199 19.89 11.15 0.62
N PRO A 200 18.88 10.61 1.32
CA PRO A 200 18.02 9.53 0.81
C PRO A 200 17.28 9.88 -0.49
N ASN A 201 17.12 11.18 -0.78
CA ASN A 201 16.49 11.71 -1.98
C ASN A 201 17.50 12.32 -2.97
N SER A 202 18.77 11.90 -2.91
CA SER A 202 19.82 12.44 -3.77
C SER A 202 19.44 12.39 -5.26
N ARG A 203 19.79 13.48 -5.97
CA ARG A 203 19.65 13.58 -7.43
C ARG A 203 21.02 13.53 -8.12
N ASP A 204 22.09 13.36 -7.36
CA ASP A 204 23.45 13.27 -7.87
C ASP A 204 23.71 11.86 -8.45
N GLU A 205 24.06 11.82 -9.74
CA GLU A 205 24.28 10.56 -10.45
C GLU A 205 25.41 9.72 -9.84
N LYS A 206 26.45 10.39 -9.29
CA LYS A 206 27.58 9.69 -8.67
C LYS A 206 27.16 9.03 -7.37
N GLU A 207 26.40 9.74 -6.51
CA GLU A 207 25.88 9.16 -5.26
C GLU A 207 24.94 7.99 -5.53
N ILE A 208 24.06 8.11 -6.56
CA ILE A 208 23.17 7.03 -6.99
C ILE A 208 23.97 5.83 -7.51
N ALA A 209 25.07 6.07 -8.26
CA ALA A 209 25.95 5.01 -8.72
C ALA A 209 26.68 4.30 -7.57
N GLU A 210 27.13 5.03 -6.55
CA GLU A 210 27.73 4.45 -5.35
C GLU A 210 26.71 3.65 -4.54
N ALA A 211 25.48 4.14 -4.44
CA ALA A 211 24.35 3.39 -3.83
C ALA A 211 24.06 2.09 -4.58
N TYR A 212 24.14 2.08 -5.90
CA TYR A 212 24.02 0.86 -6.70
C TYR A 212 25.11 -0.16 -6.37
N GLU A 213 26.37 0.25 -6.20
CA GLU A 213 27.47 -0.65 -5.80
C GLU A 213 27.23 -1.24 -4.39
N TRP A 214 26.64 -0.47 -3.48
CA TRP A 214 26.21 -0.97 -2.18
C TRP A 214 25.08 -1.99 -2.33
N LEU A 215 24.06 -1.70 -3.18
CA LEU A 215 22.93 -2.57 -3.43
C LEU A 215 23.33 -3.91 -4.08
N LYS A 216 24.38 -3.95 -4.88
CA LYS A 216 24.89 -5.24 -5.39
C LYS A 216 25.32 -6.18 -4.26
N LYS A 217 26.02 -5.68 -3.25
CA LYS A 217 26.41 -6.47 -2.06
C LYS A 217 25.18 -6.87 -1.24
N PHE A 218 24.23 -5.95 -1.09
CA PHE A 218 22.95 -6.26 -0.43
C PHE A 218 22.20 -7.38 -1.16
N ASN A 219 22.15 -7.33 -2.49
CA ASN A 219 21.51 -8.34 -3.33
C ASN A 219 22.19 -9.72 -3.22
N GLU A 220 23.51 -9.77 -3.07
CA GLU A 220 24.24 -11.05 -2.83
C GLU A 220 23.82 -11.74 -1.52
N ASN A 221 23.39 -10.95 -0.53
CA ASN A 221 22.94 -11.44 0.77
C ASN A 221 21.42 -11.73 0.82
N THR A 222 20.66 -11.23 -0.16
CA THR A 222 19.20 -11.30 -0.20
C THR A 222 18.71 -12.50 -1.00
N VAL A 223 17.82 -13.30 -0.42
CA VAL A 223 17.27 -14.52 -1.07
C VAL A 223 15.82 -14.39 -1.46
N ALA A 224 15.11 -13.37 -0.95
CA ALA A 224 13.70 -13.14 -1.24
C ALA A 224 13.38 -11.64 -1.27
N TYR A 225 12.50 -11.25 -2.18
CA TYR A 225 11.99 -9.89 -2.33
C TYR A 225 10.46 -9.87 -2.24
N GLY A 226 9.91 -8.73 -1.84
CA GLY A 226 8.48 -8.53 -1.65
C GLY A 226 8.03 -8.81 -0.21
N ASN A 227 6.91 -9.51 -0.04
CA ASN A 227 6.38 -9.87 1.26
C ASN A 227 7.17 -11.04 1.85
N THR A 228 8.17 -10.75 2.70
CA THR A 228 9.13 -11.74 3.22
C THR A 228 8.84 -12.19 4.66
N GLN A 229 7.73 -11.78 5.26
CA GLN A 229 7.35 -12.14 6.64
C GLN A 229 7.20 -13.66 6.85
N GLU A 230 6.65 -14.39 5.88
CA GLU A 230 6.57 -15.85 5.95
C GLU A 230 7.94 -16.52 5.92
N ASN A 231 8.88 -15.93 5.22
CA ASN A 231 10.25 -16.45 5.12
C ASN A 231 10.99 -16.36 6.47
N ILE A 232 10.79 -15.26 7.23
CA ILE A 232 11.41 -15.14 8.55
C ILE A 232 10.72 -16.03 9.58
N ILE A 233 9.39 -16.19 9.50
CA ILE A 233 8.62 -17.10 10.37
C ILE A 233 9.03 -18.54 10.15
N SER A 234 9.24 -18.97 8.90
CA SER A 234 9.66 -20.32 8.57
C SER A 234 11.14 -20.59 8.84
N GLY A 235 11.94 -19.55 9.08
CA GLY A 235 13.38 -19.65 9.28
C GLY A 235 14.19 -19.75 7.99
N MET A 236 13.60 -19.48 6.84
CA MET A 236 14.30 -19.39 5.56
C MET A 236 15.29 -18.24 5.54
N ILE A 237 14.95 -17.13 6.20
CA ILE A 237 15.79 -15.96 6.42
C ILE A 237 15.90 -15.66 7.91
N SER A 238 16.92 -14.93 8.30
CA SER A 238 17.10 -14.50 9.69
C SER A 238 16.99 -12.99 9.91
N ALA A 239 16.91 -12.20 8.83
CA ALA A 239 16.64 -10.79 8.87
C ALA A 239 15.85 -10.35 7.64
N MET A 240 15.09 -9.27 7.78
CA MET A 240 14.34 -8.67 6.67
C MET A 240 14.33 -7.14 6.76
N LEU A 241 14.50 -6.47 5.64
CA LEU A 241 14.13 -5.08 5.43
C LEU A 241 12.66 -5.07 5.04
N THR A 242 11.81 -4.44 5.86
CA THR A 242 10.36 -4.62 5.74
C THR A 242 9.57 -3.42 6.24
N TYR A 243 8.28 -3.40 5.96
CA TYR A 243 7.34 -2.44 6.53
C TYR A 243 6.91 -2.87 7.95
N ASP A 244 6.56 -1.88 8.77
CA ASP A 244 6.15 -2.06 10.17
C ASP A 244 4.96 -3.02 10.33
N GLY A 245 3.92 -2.91 9.49
CA GLY A 245 2.78 -3.82 9.53
C GLY A 245 3.17 -5.28 9.28
N ASN A 246 4.06 -5.54 8.31
CA ASN A 246 4.58 -6.89 8.05
C ASN A 246 5.43 -7.41 9.22
N ALA A 247 6.19 -6.52 9.86
CA ALA A 247 6.96 -6.86 11.05
C ALA A 247 6.05 -7.20 12.23
N ALA A 248 5.04 -6.37 12.48
CA ALA A 248 4.05 -6.59 13.54
C ALA A 248 3.37 -7.94 13.38
N TRP A 249 2.92 -8.23 12.16
CA TRP A 249 2.28 -9.50 11.85
C TRP A 249 3.22 -10.70 12.08
N ALA A 250 4.47 -10.62 11.60
CA ALA A 250 5.44 -11.70 11.81
C ALA A 250 5.74 -11.95 13.29
N MET A 251 5.92 -10.88 14.07
CA MET A 251 6.14 -10.95 15.51
C MET A 251 4.95 -11.59 16.22
N GLU A 252 3.73 -11.21 15.86
CA GLU A 252 2.50 -11.77 16.42
C GLU A 252 2.36 -13.28 16.11
N GLN A 253 2.62 -13.70 14.84
CA GLN A 253 2.54 -15.11 14.46
C GLN A 253 3.57 -15.97 15.23
N LEU A 254 4.77 -15.47 15.47
CA LEU A 254 5.77 -16.17 16.29
C LEU A 254 5.38 -16.18 17.76
N ALA A 255 4.86 -15.08 18.29
CA ALA A 255 4.38 -15.02 19.69
C ALA A 255 3.26 -16.04 19.95
N LYS A 256 2.33 -16.25 18.99
CA LYS A 256 1.30 -17.31 19.06
C LYS A 256 1.90 -18.73 19.15
N LYS A 257 3.13 -18.93 18.67
CA LYS A 257 3.89 -20.18 18.79
C LYS A 257 4.76 -20.25 20.04
N GLY A 258 4.73 -19.21 20.88
CA GLY A 258 5.59 -19.09 22.06
C GLY A 258 7.01 -18.63 21.76
N GLU A 259 7.25 -18.05 20.59
CA GLU A 259 8.55 -17.57 20.14
C GLU A 259 8.54 -16.03 20.07
N ASN A 260 9.41 -15.40 20.87
CA ASN A 260 9.60 -13.95 20.88
C ASN A 260 11.07 -13.64 20.54
N THR A 261 11.48 -14.03 19.34
CA THR A 261 12.89 -13.94 18.91
C THR A 261 13.14 -12.79 17.93
N LEU A 262 12.10 -12.23 17.33
CA LEU A 262 12.25 -11.10 16.43
C LEU A 262 12.45 -9.79 17.18
N LYS A 263 13.41 -9.01 16.72
CA LYS A 263 13.72 -7.68 17.23
C LYS A 263 13.85 -6.70 16.05
N ILE A 264 13.34 -5.46 16.24
CA ILE A 264 13.64 -4.34 15.35
C ILE A 264 15.09 -3.91 15.62
N ALA A 265 15.84 -3.71 14.54
CA ALA A 265 17.21 -3.21 14.64
C ALA A 265 17.20 -1.75 15.11
N GLU A 266 17.84 -1.50 16.24
CA GLU A 266 17.94 -0.16 16.82
C GLU A 266 19.13 0.59 16.21
N PHE A 267 18.89 1.34 15.15
CA PHE A 267 19.92 2.17 14.54
C PHE A 267 20.19 3.40 15.40
N LYS A 268 21.46 3.65 15.69
CA LYS A 268 21.87 4.80 16.51
C LYS A 268 21.99 6.10 15.72
N LYS A 269 22.23 6.01 14.40
CA LYS A 269 22.52 7.16 13.55
C LYS A 269 21.70 7.18 12.26
N ASP A 270 21.47 6.02 11.66
CA ASP A 270 20.81 5.93 10.38
C ASP A 270 19.33 6.30 10.53
N PRO A 271 18.83 7.26 9.74
CA PRO A 271 17.40 7.53 9.71
C PRO A 271 16.66 6.40 9.01
N VAL A 272 15.40 6.22 9.37
CA VAL A 272 14.50 5.27 8.73
C VAL A 272 13.46 5.98 7.88
N GLN A 273 13.04 5.34 6.81
CA GLN A 273 11.99 5.87 5.97
C GLN A 273 10.65 5.81 6.71
N LEU A 274 9.90 6.89 6.65
CA LEU A 274 8.48 6.93 6.96
C LEU A 274 7.74 7.26 5.67
N GLY A 275 6.89 6.34 5.21
CA GLY A 275 5.99 6.55 4.09
C GLY A 275 4.59 6.84 4.58
N MET A 276 3.81 7.59 3.79
CA MET A 276 2.39 7.80 4.02
C MET A 276 1.59 7.37 2.80
N ASP A 277 0.57 6.58 3.04
CA ASP A 277 -0.46 6.29 2.06
C ASP A 277 -1.60 7.27 2.21
N LEU A 278 -1.95 7.91 1.11
CA LEU A 278 -2.82 9.08 1.06
C LEU A 278 -3.97 8.83 0.10
N TYR A 279 -5.20 8.98 0.55
CA TYR A 279 -6.35 9.03 -0.35
C TYR A 279 -6.45 10.39 -1.02
N VAL A 280 -6.66 10.37 -2.32
CA VAL A 280 -6.97 11.53 -3.16
C VAL A 280 -8.28 11.33 -3.88
N ILE A 281 -9.00 12.42 -4.17
CA ILE A 281 -10.15 12.45 -5.08
C ILE A 281 -9.63 12.89 -6.45
N PRO A 282 -9.72 12.04 -7.49
CA PRO A 282 -9.34 12.44 -8.86
C PRO A 282 -10.19 13.57 -9.41
N THR A 283 -9.59 14.42 -10.26
CA THR A 283 -10.29 15.53 -10.96
C THR A 283 -11.35 14.99 -11.90
N GLY A 284 -12.02 14.15 -11.89
CA GLY A 284 -13.05 13.57 -12.77
C GLY A 284 -13.91 12.55 -12.03
N ALA A 285 -13.72 12.44 -10.73
CA ALA A 285 -14.50 11.55 -9.87
C ALA A 285 -16.01 11.83 -9.99
N LYS A 286 -16.79 10.79 -10.22
CA LYS A 286 -18.23 10.90 -10.49
C LYS A 286 -19.08 10.93 -9.24
N HIS A 287 -18.60 10.30 -8.15
CA HIS A 287 -19.34 10.13 -6.92
C HIS A 287 -18.63 10.81 -5.74
N GLN A 288 -18.22 12.07 -5.93
CA GLN A 288 -17.43 12.83 -4.93
C GLN A 288 -18.09 12.87 -3.54
N ASP A 289 -19.43 13.06 -3.46
CA ASP A 289 -20.11 13.09 -2.17
C ASP A 289 -20.03 11.73 -1.42
N MET A 290 -20.05 10.63 -2.15
CA MET A 290 -19.86 9.31 -1.56
C MET A 290 -18.39 9.06 -1.18
N ALA A 291 -17.46 9.59 -1.97
CA ALA A 291 -16.02 9.57 -1.64
C ALA A 291 -15.76 10.32 -0.32
N TYR A 292 -16.32 11.50 -0.13
CA TYR A 292 -16.24 12.24 1.14
C TYR A 292 -16.84 11.46 2.32
N LYS A 293 -17.99 10.82 2.14
CA LYS A 293 -18.60 10.00 3.19
C LYS A 293 -17.69 8.80 3.57
N PHE A 294 -17.08 8.16 2.58
CA PHE A 294 -16.16 7.05 2.83
C PHE A 294 -14.91 7.53 3.55
N LEU A 295 -14.32 8.66 3.13
CA LEU A 295 -13.16 9.25 3.80
C LEU A 295 -13.48 9.62 5.25
N ASP A 296 -14.61 10.24 5.52
CA ASP A 296 -15.00 10.60 6.89
C ASP A 296 -15.26 9.35 7.75
N TYR A 297 -15.86 8.30 7.15
CA TYR A 297 -16.09 7.02 7.82
C TYR A 297 -14.78 6.35 8.24
N ILE A 298 -13.79 6.25 7.35
CA ILE A 298 -12.50 5.61 7.71
C ILE A 298 -11.67 6.45 8.68
N LEU A 299 -11.93 7.76 8.77
CA LEU A 299 -11.30 8.66 9.75
C LEU A 299 -11.96 8.61 11.14
N ASP A 300 -13.12 7.98 11.27
CA ASP A 300 -13.72 7.74 12.58
C ASP A 300 -12.81 6.87 13.44
N ALA A 301 -12.61 7.28 14.69
CA ALA A 301 -11.64 6.64 15.56
C ALA A 301 -12.00 5.18 15.92
N ASP A 302 -13.28 4.84 16.04
CA ASP A 302 -13.70 3.47 16.34
C ASP A 302 -13.58 2.57 15.09
N VAL A 303 -13.85 3.14 13.91
CA VAL A 303 -13.71 2.44 12.62
C VAL A 303 -12.24 2.15 12.34
N MET A 304 -11.39 3.18 12.42
CA MET A 304 -9.96 3.02 12.17
C MET A 304 -9.31 2.10 13.20
N ALA A 305 -9.68 2.16 14.48
CA ALA A 305 -9.15 1.24 15.51
C ALA A 305 -9.41 -0.23 15.16
N LYS A 306 -10.62 -0.56 14.68
CA LYS A 306 -10.93 -1.92 14.22
C LYS A 306 -10.07 -2.31 13.01
N ASN A 307 -9.80 -1.37 12.11
CA ASN A 307 -8.93 -1.62 10.96
C ASN A 307 -7.48 -1.91 11.38
N LEU A 308 -6.96 -1.16 12.38
CA LEU A 308 -5.61 -1.36 12.92
C LEU A 308 -5.43 -2.71 13.62
N ASP A 309 -6.49 -3.25 14.21
CA ASP A 309 -6.46 -4.57 14.83
C ASP A 309 -6.35 -5.71 13.80
N GLU A 310 -6.78 -5.49 12.57
CA GLU A 310 -6.68 -6.45 11.48
C GLU A 310 -5.43 -6.20 10.61
N PHE A 311 -5.12 -4.91 10.35
CA PHE A 311 -3.97 -4.46 9.56
C PHE A 311 -3.10 -3.53 10.40
N PRO A 312 -2.14 -4.06 11.16
CA PRO A 312 -1.40 -3.33 12.19
C PRO A 312 -0.27 -2.47 11.61
N TYR A 313 -0.61 -1.51 10.75
CA TYR A 313 0.32 -0.49 10.28
C TYR A 313 0.33 0.72 11.22
N SER A 314 1.37 1.53 11.14
CA SER A 314 1.39 2.84 11.79
C SER A 314 0.25 3.71 11.24
N CYS A 315 -0.33 4.56 12.09
CA CYS A 315 -1.53 5.31 11.75
C CYS A 315 -1.37 6.79 12.13
N PRO A 316 -1.78 7.71 11.26
CA PRO A 316 -1.80 9.14 11.59
C PRO A 316 -3.02 9.58 12.42
N ASN A 317 -3.92 8.67 12.76
CA ASN A 317 -5.14 8.95 13.54
C ASN A 317 -4.88 8.62 15.02
N ASP A 318 -4.42 9.61 15.79
CA ASP A 318 -4.08 9.44 17.21
C ASP A 318 -5.27 8.93 18.04
N ALA A 319 -6.49 9.41 17.77
CA ALA A 319 -7.69 8.96 18.47
C ALA A 319 -8.02 7.48 18.20
N ALA A 320 -7.70 6.97 17.02
CA ALA A 320 -7.86 5.55 16.69
C ALA A 320 -6.81 4.69 17.40
N ILE A 321 -5.57 5.15 17.47
CA ILE A 321 -4.50 4.44 18.19
C ILE A 321 -4.87 4.25 19.66
N GLU A 322 -5.44 5.28 20.30
CA GLU A 322 -5.89 5.19 21.70
C GLU A 322 -7.00 4.14 21.91
N LYS A 323 -7.82 3.87 20.88
CA LYS A 323 -8.94 2.92 20.92
C LYS A 323 -8.58 1.53 20.41
N ALA A 324 -7.51 1.38 19.67
CA ALA A 324 -7.03 0.09 19.18
C ALA A 324 -6.70 -0.88 20.34
N SER A 325 -6.65 -2.16 20.04
CA SER A 325 -6.39 -3.21 21.04
C SER A 325 -5.06 -3.00 21.77
N GLU A 326 -4.94 -3.60 22.95
CA GLU A 326 -3.66 -3.64 23.67
C GLU A 326 -2.57 -4.33 22.86
N THR A 327 -2.93 -5.33 22.05
CA THR A 327 -2.01 -6.02 21.15
C THR A 327 -1.39 -5.05 20.14
N TYR A 328 -2.19 -4.19 19.53
CA TYR A 328 -1.69 -3.15 18.64
C TYR A 328 -0.84 -2.13 19.40
N ARG A 329 -1.39 -1.53 20.46
CA ARG A 329 -0.75 -0.41 21.17
C ARG A 329 0.57 -0.79 21.86
N ASN A 330 0.68 -2.03 22.37
CA ASN A 330 1.84 -2.55 23.06
C ASN A 330 2.67 -3.51 22.19
N GLY A 331 2.35 -3.55 20.88
CA GLY A 331 3.07 -4.40 19.93
C GLY A 331 4.54 -4.02 19.83
N PRO A 332 5.48 -4.98 19.90
CA PRO A 332 6.92 -4.69 19.86
C PRO A 332 7.37 -4.07 18.54
N ALA A 333 6.56 -4.13 17.49
CA ALA A 333 6.82 -3.48 16.22
C ALA A 333 6.72 -1.95 16.27
N PHE A 334 6.09 -1.39 17.30
CA PHE A 334 5.89 0.06 17.48
C PHE A 334 6.61 0.62 18.71
N ASP A 335 7.29 -0.25 19.48
CA ASP A 335 8.07 0.13 20.65
C ASP A 335 9.48 0.58 20.26
N PHE A 336 9.56 1.66 19.48
CA PHE A 336 10.82 2.30 19.12
C PHE A 336 10.62 3.80 18.88
N ASP A 337 11.68 4.57 19.10
CA ASP A 337 11.68 6.02 18.92
C ASP A 337 12.62 6.45 17.78
N TYR A 338 12.06 6.62 16.60
CA TYR A 338 12.75 7.16 15.43
C TYR A 338 12.32 8.60 15.10
N LYS A 339 11.51 9.26 15.94
CA LYS A 339 10.88 10.56 15.63
C LYS A 339 11.86 11.61 15.12
N ASP A 340 13.06 11.65 15.69
CA ASP A 340 14.09 12.59 15.27
C ASP A 340 15.00 12.08 14.14
N ARG A 341 14.74 10.87 13.63
CA ARG A 341 15.56 10.19 12.62
C ARG A 341 14.71 9.50 11.58
N ILE A 342 13.75 10.24 11.05
CA ILE A 342 12.92 9.80 9.91
C ILE A 342 13.27 10.63 8.69
N PHE A 343 13.05 10.05 7.52
CA PHE A 343 13.01 10.78 6.26
C PHE A 343 11.78 10.35 5.46
N PHE A 344 11.30 11.27 4.64
CA PHE A 344 10.23 11.02 3.68
C PHE A 344 10.81 10.86 2.28
N GLN A 345 10.14 10.10 1.43
CA GLN A 345 10.45 10.11 0.02
C GLN A 345 9.97 11.43 -0.61
N GLU A 346 10.85 12.06 -1.39
CA GLU A 346 10.54 13.24 -2.16
C GLU A 346 10.50 12.93 -3.65
N ASP A 347 9.84 13.76 -4.44
CA ASP A 347 9.97 13.73 -5.89
C ASP A 347 11.43 14.03 -6.28
N VAL A 348 12.10 13.08 -6.89
CA VAL A 348 13.50 13.23 -7.35
C VAL A 348 13.59 13.74 -8.79
N GLY A 349 12.45 14.06 -9.42
CA GLY A 349 12.38 14.59 -10.78
C GLY A 349 13.00 13.63 -11.79
N GLU A 350 13.79 14.17 -12.74
CA GLU A 350 14.42 13.37 -13.80
C GLU A 350 15.40 12.30 -13.29
N ALA A 351 15.90 12.42 -12.06
CA ALA A 351 16.79 11.42 -11.48
C ALA A 351 16.10 10.05 -11.29
N ILE A 352 14.76 10.00 -11.27
CA ILE A 352 14.01 8.73 -11.23
C ILE A 352 14.47 7.76 -12.33
N LYS A 353 14.78 8.26 -13.53
CA LYS A 353 15.25 7.45 -14.65
C LYS A 353 16.61 6.79 -14.36
N ILE A 354 17.46 7.42 -13.57
CA ILE A 354 18.76 6.88 -13.17
C ILE A 354 18.53 5.78 -12.16
N TYR A 355 17.69 5.99 -11.15
CA TYR A 355 17.29 5.00 -10.18
C TYR A 355 16.72 3.74 -10.85
N ASP A 356 15.74 3.91 -11.75
CA ASP A 356 15.11 2.81 -12.47
C ASP A 356 16.11 2.04 -13.35
N SER A 357 17.00 2.76 -14.04
CA SER A 357 18.03 2.12 -14.87
C SER A 357 18.96 1.22 -14.06
N TYR A 358 19.44 1.70 -12.91
CA TYR A 358 20.29 0.90 -12.03
C TYR A 358 19.52 -0.22 -11.34
N PHE A 359 18.26 0.02 -10.99
CA PHE A 359 17.42 -1.03 -10.41
C PHE A 359 17.18 -2.18 -11.40
N GLN A 360 16.91 -1.88 -12.67
CA GLN A 360 16.79 -2.92 -13.70
C GLN A 360 18.09 -3.72 -13.88
N LYS A 361 19.26 -3.06 -13.83
CA LYS A 361 20.55 -3.75 -13.85
C LYS A 361 20.72 -4.67 -12.62
N LEU A 362 20.37 -4.18 -11.43
CA LEU A 362 20.42 -4.97 -10.20
C LEU A 362 19.56 -6.24 -10.31
N LYS A 363 18.34 -6.12 -10.83
CA LYS A 363 17.43 -7.26 -11.03
C LYS A 363 17.92 -8.22 -12.12
N ALA A 364 18.64 -7.72 -13.12
CA ALA A 364 19.27 -8.53 -14.17
C ALA A 364 20.58 -9.23 -13.70
N GLY A 365 21.06 -8.95 -12.48
CA GLY A 365 22.31 -9.50 -11.96
C GLY A 365 23.58 -8.91 -12.59
N GLN A 366 23.53 -7.67 -13.04
CA GLN A 366 24.62 -6.94 -13.71
C GLN A 366 25.39 -6.03 -12.76
#